data_ed53c17c966a4f1486e02179280a54fe
#
_entry.id   ed53c17c966a4f1486e02179280a54fe
#
_cell.length_a   1.000
_cell.length_b   1.000
_cell.length_c   1.000
_cell.angle_alpha   90.00
_cell.angle_beta   90.00
_cell.angle_gamma   90.00
#
_symmetry.space_group_name_H-M   'P 1'
#
loop_
_entity.id
_entity.type
_entity.pdbx_description
1 polymer ?
#
loop_
_entity_poly.entity_id
_entity_poly.type
_entity_poly.pdbx_seq_one_letter_code
_entity_poly.pdbx_strand_id
1 'polypeptide(L)'
;MLLRAVELHNFRGYRNFKLKFAPLTSLLGEGEVGKKTILRALDIFFNGPLAKRPLKLQDLNEKALKAGDWQIAITCYFDDFAIKKSFDLKQYLEESDSFAEEGGDFQPVTDQNRGRYRQLSASMPLYVFFDQESKPASPLNFVVRSAIRDKAAEIKEIQDYLDDRLGRSLSQLLANYRDLGEPAPQFVFQDPNLAELIKQREKVGVTGTAKVSRIILAFLLAQSENASIDNVVYAFEANDLSEEDESLLAQALLKLVAKNKQVILIPRTPHLMGLLPLEGIKIIKKVAGQQQLLSDSQILAEVSSSLGLAADQRAVKSRCVLLVEGQEDVRFVTKINQWMYEEKLVDATFAEKGLFILPVGGCGSLLAWLNFDLFSKLNEPWFILIDSDKGTDEAKQSQRHLHRIRAKYPGMQTHIHATFKREIENYLVFKEGKKTHVFAPYEDVKQHMYDLMQQRHQSWSKDKTASKLMEQMDLADLQDYYEKDGQKHRELVEYFLQIDHFIDGLA
;
A
#
# COMPACT_ATOMS: atom_id res chain seq x y z
N MET A 1 -19.48 -14.69 -10.69
CA MET A 1 -20.20 -13.44 -10.32
C MET A 1 -19.27 -12.54 -9.53
N LEU A 2 -19.26 -11.25 -9.82
CA LEU A 2 -18.38 -10.30 -9.15
C LEU A 2 -19.20 -9.29 -8.31
N LEU A 3 -18.66 -8.89 -7.16
CA LEU A 3 -19.14 -7.74 -6.42
C LEU A 3 -18.68 -6.47 -7.16
N ARG A 4 -19.60 -5.74 -7.78
CA ARG A 4 -19.31 -4.56 -8.61
C ARG A 4 -19.17 -3.28 -7.81
N ALA A 5 -20.03 -3.12 -6.80
CA ALA A 5 -19.97 -1.94 -5.94
C ALA A 5 -20.59 -2.20 -4.57
N VAL A 6 -20.23 -1.35 -3.61
CA VAL A 6 -20.93 -1.22 -2.33
C VAL A 6 -21.39 0.23 -2.17
N GLU A 7 -22.59 0.40 -1.61
CA GLU A 7 -23.10 1.69 -1.20
C GLU A 7 -23.42 1.63 0.30
N LEU A 8 -22.90 2.60 1.03
CA LEU A 8 -23.06 2.73 2.48
C LEU A 8 -23.91 3.97 2.78
N HIS A 9 -24.97 3.77 3.54
CA HIS A 9 -25.81 4.84 4.05
C HIS A 9 -25.75 4.84 5.57
N ASN A 10 -25.38 5.99 6.15
CA ASN A 10 -25.29 6.25 7.59
C ASN A 10 -24.43 5.24 8.38
N PHE A 11 -23.43 4.66 7.78
CA PHE A 11 -22.57 3.67 8.46
C PHE A 11 -21.26 4.30 8.91
N ARG A 12 -21.08 4.48 10.21
CA ARG A 12 -19.91 5.12 10.84
C ARG A 12 -19.57 6.48 10.22
N GLY A 13 -18.36 6.64 9.68
CA GLY A 13 -17.94 7.85 8.98
C GLY A 13 -18.63 8.10 7.63
N TYR A 14 -19.30 7.11 7.07
CA TYR A 14 -19.94 7.19 5.76
C TYR A 14 -21.44 7.55 5.88
N ARG A 15 -21.82 8.72 5.36
CA ARG A 15 -23.22 9.13 5.33
C ARG A 15 -23.91 8.64 4.05
N ASN A 16 -23.35 8.96 2.90
CA ASN A 16 -23.74 8.44 1.59
C ASN A 16 -22.44 8.20 0.81
N PHE A 17 -22.09 6.95 0.57
CA PHE A 17 -20.83 6.62 -0.04
C PHE A 17 -21.00 5.41 -0.95
N LYS A 18 -20.49 5.53 -2.17
CA LYS A 18 -20.51 4.45 -3.16
C LYS A 18 -19.10 4.17 -3.64
N LEU A 19 -18.70 2.90 -3.61
CA LEU A 19 -17.39 2.40 -4.05
C LEU A 19 -17.59 1.32 -5.10
N LYS A 20 -16.97 1.50 -6.27
CA LYS A 20 -16.89 0.48 -7.32
C LYS A 20 -15.65 -0.38 -7.12
N PHE A 21 -15.78 -1.69 -7.27
CA PHE A 21 -14.70 -2.66 -7.15
C PHE A 21 -14.18 -3.11 -8.52
N ALA A 22 -12.88 -3.29 -8.60
CA ALA A 22 -12.18 -4.05 -9.64
C ALA A 22 -12.00 -5.52 -9.20
N PRO A 23 -11.57 -6.41 -10.06
CA PRO A 23 -11.21 -7.79 -9.68
C PRO A 23 -10.16 -7.83 -8.54
N LEU A 24 -9.19 -6.90 -8.56
CA LEU A 24 -8.30 -6.63 -7.44
C LEU A 24 -8.46 -5.16 -7.06
N THR A 25 -8.91 -4.91 -5.84
CA THR A 25 -9.14 -3.55 -5.32
C THR A 25 -8.24 -3.27 -4.13
N SER A 26 -7.45 -2.21 -4.21
CA SER A 26 -6.59 -1.72 -3.13
C SER A 26 -7.18 -0.45 -2.52
N LEU A 27 -7.52 -0.50 -1.22
CA LEU A 27 -8.10 0.63 -0.48
C LEU A 27 -6.99 1.44 0.20
N LEU A 28 -6.82 2.68 -0.20
CA LEU A 28 -5.82 3.61 0.31
C LEU A 28 -6.44 4.81 1.02
N GLY A 29 -5.63 5.55 1.75
CA GLY A 29 -6.00 6.77 2.45
C GLY A 29 -5.28 6.91 3.78
N GLU A 30 -5.19 8.12 4.29
CA GLU A 30 -4.49 8.45 5.53
C GLU A 30 -5.12 7.78 6.76
N GLY A 31 -4.28 7.31 7.69
CA GLY A 31 -4.68 6.85 9.00
C GLY A 31 -6.01 6.10 9.08
N GLU A 32 -6.88 6.54 9.99
CA GLU A 32 -8.21 5.95 10.24
C GLU A 32 -9.33 6.54 9.36
N VAL A 33 -9.06 6.79 8.09
CA VAL A 33 -10.05 7.36 7.15
C VAL A 33 -11.27 6.47 6.89
N GLY A 34 -11.30 5.25 7.45
CA GLY A 34 -12.45 4.35 7.35
C GLY A 34 -12.28 3.18 6.38
N LYS A 35 -11.10 2.89 5.87
CA LYS A 35 -10.84 1.74 4.99
C LYS A 35 -11.38 0.42 5.56
N LYS A 36 -11.04 0.10 6.82
CA LYS A 36 -11.56 -1.09 7.53
C LYS A 36 -13.08 -1.09 7.69
N THR A 37 -13.69 0.10 7.74
CA THR A 37 -15.15 0.24 7.83
C THR A 37 -15.85 -0.34 6.60
N ILE A 38 -15.25 -0.23 5.42
CA ILE A 38 -15.78 -0.83 4.19
C ILE A 38 -15.75 -2.36 4.27
N LEU A 39 -14.58 -2.93 4.65
CA LEU A 39 -14.47 -4.39 4.82
C LEU A 39 -15.45 -4.90 5.88
N ARG A 40 -15.65 -4.10 6.94
CA ARG A 40 -16.60 -4.39 8.00
C ARG A 40 -18.05 -4.35 7.52
N ALA A 41 -18.41 -3.37 6.69
CA ALA A 41 -19.75 -3.29 6.11
C ALA A 41 -20.05 -4.51 5.23
N LEU A 42 -19.08 -4.93 4.42
CA LEU A 42 -19.18 -6.14 3.61
C LEU A 42 -19.32 -7.39 4.49
N ASP A 43 -18.56 -7.49 5.59
CA ASP A 43 -18.67 -8.60 6.55
C ASP A 43 -20.09 -8.67 7.15
N ILE A 44 -20.67 -7.54 7.55
CA ILE A 44 -22.04 -7.48 8.04
C ILE A 44 -23.05 -7.88 6.96
N PHE A 45 -22.85 -7.41 5.73
CA PHE A 45 -23.75 -7.71 4.62
C PHE A 45 -23.74 -9.19 4.25
N PHE A 46 -22.56 -9.79 4.06
CA PHE A 46 -22.43 -11.19 3.60
C PHE A 46 -22.63 -12.19 4.72
N ASN A 47 -22.09 -11.92 5.89
CA ASN A 47 -22.04 -12.86 7.00
C ASN A 47 -23.18 -12.66 8.03
N GLY A 48 -23.89 -11.53 7.97
CA GLY A 48 -25.06 -11.23 8.79
C GLY A 48 -24.86 -11.42 10.29
N PRO A 49 -25.76 -12.17 10.97
CA PRO A 49 -25.64 -12.46 12.42
C PRO A 49 -24.35 -13.16 12.81
N LEU A 50 -23.70 -13.77 11.85
CA LEU A 50 -22.42 -14.46 12.01
C LEU A 50 -21.24 -13.51 11.88
N ALA A 51 -21.43 -12.25 11.46
CA ALA A 51 -20.37 -11.27 11.47
C ALA A 51 -19.79 -11.12 12.89
N LYS A 52 -18.47 -10.94 12.97
CA LYS A 52 -17.72 -10.96 14.24
C LYS A 52 -18.28 -10.01 15.30
N ARG A 53 -18.89 -8.91 14.89
CA ARG A 53 -19.49 -7.91 15.76
C ARG A 53 -20.84 -7.49 15.20
N PRO A 54 -21.93 -7.70 15.94
CA PRO A 54 -23.23 -7.17 15.52
C PRO A 54 -23.17 -5.64 15.44
N LEU A 55 -24.08 -5.05 14.68
CA LEU A 55 -24.28 -3.61 14.62
C LEU A 55 -24.62 -3.05 16.02
N LYS A 56 -24.07 -1.88 16.31
CA LYS A 56 -24.30 -1.13 17.54
C LYS A 56 -24.65 0.32 17.21
N LEU A 57 -25.21 1.04 18.17
CA LEU A 57 -25.52 2.47 18.02
C LEU A 57 -24.29 3.29 17.58
N GLN A 58 -23.09 2.93 18.04
CA GLN A 58 -21.84 3.57 17.62
C GLN A 58 -21.47 3.34 16.15
N ASP A 59 -22.17 2.44 15.45
CA ASP A 59 -21.99 2.21 14.01
C ASP A 59 -22.88 3.16 13.16
N LEU A 60 -23.83 3.88 13.79
CA LEU A 60 -24.60 4.92 13.15
C LEU A 60 -23.77 6.17 12.92
N ASN A 61 -23.91 6.79 11.77
CA ASN A 61 -23.25 8.05 11.46
C ASN A 61 -23.68 9.18 12.43
N GLU A 62 -22.73 9.90 12.99
CA GLU A 62 -23.01 10.95 13.97
C GLU A 62 -23.94 12.06 13.45
N LYS A 63 -23.79 12.46 12.17
CA LYS A 63 -24.66 13.47 11.54
C LYS A 63 -26.07 12.93 11.31
N ALA A 64 -26.20 11.64 11.00
CA ALA A 64 -27.49 10.97 10.86
C ALA A 64 -28.21 10.92 12.21
N LEU A 65 -27.49 10.52 13.28
CA LEU A 65 -28.02 10.49 14.63
C LEU A 65 -28.54 11.88 15.08
N LYS A 66 -27.76 12.94 14.82
CA LYS A 66 -28.16 14.33 15.12
C LYS A 66 -29.38 14.79 14.31
N ALA A 67 -29.56 14.23 13.12
CA ALA A 67 -30.71 14.51 12.26
C ALA A 67 -31.94 13.65 12.58
N GLY A 68 -31.85 12.76 13.55
CA GLY A 68 -32.93 11.83 13.90
C GLY A 68 -33.16 10.70 12.89
N ASP A 69 -32.18 10.44 12.02
CA ASP A 69 -32.19 9.34 11.07
C ASP A 69 -31.44 8.14 11.69
N TRP A 70 -32.20 7.10 12.04
CA TRP A 70 -31.70 5.92 12.74
C TRP A 70 -31.44 4.73 11.84
N GLN A 71 -31.53 4.93 10.51
CA GLN A 71 -31.38 3.85 9.55
C GLN A 71 -29.93 3.75 9.06
N ILE A 72 -29.39 2.54 9.08
CA ILE A 72 -28.20 2.16 8.35
C ILE A 72 -28.62 1.30 7.16
N ALA A 73 -28.03 1.54 5.98
CA ALA A 73 -28.20 0.63 4.88
C ALA A 73 -26.86 0.28 4.21
N ILE A 74 -26.73 -0.98 3.83
CA ILE A 74 -25.59 -1.51 3.07
C ILE A 74 -26.17 -2.14 1.80
N THR A 75 -25.79 -1.59 0.64
CA THR A 75 -26.22 -2.11 -0.67
C THR A 75 -25.04 -2.67 -1.41
N CYS A 76 -25.10 -3.93 -1.83
CA CYS A 76 -24.11 -4.56 -2.69
C CYS A 76 -24.68 -4.77 -4.09
N TYR A 77 -23.93 -4.34 -5.10
CA TYR A 77 -24.24 -4.48 -6.51
C TYR A 77 -23.41 -5.60 -7.11
N PHE A 78 -24.06 -6.51 -7.80
CA PHE A 78 -23.46 -7.63 -8.52
C PHE A 78 -23.59 -7.44 -10.04
N ASP A 79 -23.24 -8.45 -10.83
CA ASP A 79 -23.32 -8.35 -12.30
C ASP A 79 -24.75 -8.05 -12.78
N ASP A 80 -25.74 -8.78 -12.26
CA ASP A 80 -27.12 -8.79 -12.78
C ASP A 80 -28.17 -8.34 -11.75
N PHE A 81 -27.77 -8.04 -10.52
CA PHE A 81 -28.68 -7.64 -9.46
C PHE A 81 -28.02 -6.84 -8.34
N ALA A 82 -28.81 -6.26 -7.47
CA ALA A 82 -28.37 -5.64 -6.23
C ALA A 82 -29.21 -6.10 -5.04
N ILE A 83 -28.58 -6.22 -3.87
CA ILE A 83 -29.27 -6.47 -2.61
C ILE A 83 -28.94 -5.34 -1.65
N LYS A 84 -29.97 -4.83 -1.00
CA LYS A 84 -29.88 -3.81 0.04
C LYS A 84 -30.37 -4.40 1.36
N LYS A 85 -29.53 -4.32 2.38
CA LYS A 85 -29.86 -4.63 3.76
C LYS A 85 -29.99 -3.34 4.54
N SER A 86 -31.14 -3.12 5.18
CA SER A 86 -31.44 -1.95 5.99
C SER A 86 -31.68 -2.36 7.43
N PHE A 87 -31.13 -1.57 8.36
CA PHE A 87 -31.17 -1.84 9.81
C PHE A 87 -31.74 -0.59 10.49
N ASP A 88 -32.88 -0.73 11.17
CA ASP A 88 -33.44 0.32 12.00
C ASP A 88 -32.95 0.17 13.44
N LEU A 89 -32.07 1.07 13.86
CA LEU A 89 -31.49 1.05 15.22
C LEU A 89 -32.46 1.55 16.29
N LYS A 90 -33.54 2.24 15.91
CA LYS A 90 -34.61 2.68 16.82
C LYS A 90 -35.53 1.51 17.19
N GLN A 91 -35.68 0.54 16.30
CA GLN A 91 -36.52 -0.66 16.48
C GLN A 91 -35.69 -1.91 16.81
N TYR A 92 -34.70 -1.79 17.70
CA TYR A 92 -33.90 -2.92 18.18
C TYR A 92 -33.19 -3.72 17.06
N LEU A 93 -32.66 -3.04 16.06
CA LEU A 93 -31.96 -3.64 14.93
C LEU A 93 -32.89 -4.48 14.02
N GLU A 94 -34.11 -4.03 13.79
CA GLU A 94 -34.95 -4.68 12.78
C GLU A 94 -34.25 -4.64 11.42
N GLU A 95 -33.96 -5.82 10.86
CA GLU A 95 -33.33 -5.99 9.56
C GLU A 95 -34.42 -6.16 8.49
N SER A 96 -34.32 -5.38 7.43
CA SER A 96 -35.19 -5.49 6.27
C SER A 96 -34.36 -5.58 5.00
N ASP A 97 -34.68 -6.56 4.16
CA ASP A 97 -34.01 -6.77 2.89
C ASP A 97 -34.85 -6.27 1.72
N SER A 98 -34.18 -5.73 0.73
CA SER A 98 -34.75 -5.45 -0.57
C SER A 98 -33.77 -5.82 -1.68
N PHE A 99 -34.27 -6.10 -2.87
CA PHE A 99 -33.44 -6.44 -4.02
C PHE A 99 -33.94 -5.74 -5.29
N ALA A 100 -33.04 -5.55 -6.24
CA ALA A 100 -33.32 -5.08 -7.58
C ALA A 100 -32.62 -5.99 -8.59
N GLU A 101 -33.29 -6.35 -9.66
CA GLU A 101 -32.69 -6.99 -10.83
C GLU A 101 -32.21 -5.90 -11.80
N GLU A 102 -31.46 -6.27 -12.82
CA GLU A 102 -30.81 -5.34 -13.74
C GLU A 102 -31.76 -4.25 -14.26
N GLY A 103 -31.44 -2.99 -13.99
CA GLY A 103 -32.22 -1.82 -14.42
C GLY A 103 -33.54 -1.59 -13.69
N GLY A 104 -33.88 -2.42 -12.69
CA GLY A 104 -35.12 -2.30 -11.92
C GLY A 104 -34.95 -1.53 -10.61
N ASP A 105 -36.09 -1.16 -10.02
CA ASP A 105 -36.18 -0.52 -8.72
C ASP A 105 -36.07 -1.54 -7.58
N PHE A 106 -35.60 -1.09 -6.41
CA PHE A 106 -35.52 -1.92 -5.21
C PHE A 106 -36.92 -2.31 -4.71
N GLN A 107 -37.18 -3.60 -4.65
CA GLN A 107 -38.40 -4.18 -4.12
C GLN A 107 -38.13 -4.80 -2.73
N PRO A 108 -38.96 -4.49 -1.72
CA PRO A 108 -38.82 -5.15 -0.41
C PRO A 108 -39.11 -6.65 -0.53
N VAL A 109 -38.43 -7.44 0.26
CA VAL A 109 -38.63 -8.90 0.32
C VAL A 109 -39.95 -9.17 1.02
N THR A 110 -40.85 -9.86 0.30
CA THR A 110 -42.19 -10.27 0.75
C THR A 110 -42.34 -11.78 0.58
N ASP A 111 -43.38 -12.37 1.11
CA ASP A 111 -43.63 -13.82 0.93
C ASP A 111 -43.75 -14.20 -0.54
N GLN A 112 -44.30 -13.28 -1.38
CA GLN A 112 -44.51 -13.54 -2.81
C GLN A 112 -43.17 -13.59 -3.60
N ASN A 113 -42.18 -12.78 -3.28
CA ASN A 113 -40.90 -12.71 -3.99
C ASN A 113 -39.73 -13.37 -3.23
N ARG A 114 -39.94 -13.93 -2.04
CA ARG A 114 -38.92 -14.55 -1.19
C ARG A 114 -38.18 -15.68 -1.90
N GLY A 115 -38.84 -16.44 -2.75
CA GLY A 115 -38.20 -17.50 -3.56
C GLY A 115 -37.14 -16.91 -4.49
N ARG A 116 -37.45 -15.81 -5.17
CA ARG A 116 -36.51 -15.12 -6.06
C ARG A 116 -35.35 -14.51 -5.29
N TYR A 117 -35.61 -13.83 -4.17
CA TYR A 117 -34.59 -13.31 -3.29
C TYR A 117 -33.60 -14.38 -2.83
N ARG A 118 -34.08 -15.58 -2.43
CA ARG A 118 -33.23 -16.71 -2.03
C ARG A 118 -32.33 -17.18 -3.17
N GLN A 119 -32.84 -17.26 -4.40
CA GLN A 119 -32.03 -17.62 -5.57
C GLN A 119 -30.90 -16.62 -5.79
N LEU A 120 -31.21 -15.32 -5.78
CA LEU A 120 -30.23 -14.26 -5.93
C LEU A 120 -29.19 -14.30 -4.80
N SER A 121 -29.64 -14.43 -3.57
CA SER A 121 -28.75 -14.53 -2.40
C SER A 121 -27.81 -15.75 -2.45
N ALA A 122 -28.30 -16.88 -2.95
CA ALA A 122 -27.50 -18.09 -3.13
C ALA A 122 -26.45 -17.97 -4.25
N SER A 123 -26.64 -17.07 -5.21
CA SER A 123 -25.69 -16.82 -6.28
C SER A 123 -24.61 -15.78 -5.92
N MET A 124 -24.73 -15.10 -4.78
CA MET A 124 -23.70 -14.16 -4.31
C MET A 124 -22.35 -14.85 -4.14
N PRO A 125 -21.25 -14.10 -4.35
CA PRO A 125 -19.93 -14.65 -4.04
C PRO A 125 -19.77 -14.87 -2.54
N LEU A 126 -18.95 -15.87 -2.21
CA LEU A 126 -18.49 -16.06 -0.86
C LEU A 126 -17.59 -14.92 -0.43
N TYR A 127 -17.86 -14.33 0.71
CA TYR A 127 -17.01 -13.27 1.28
C TYR A 127 -16.15 -13.81 2.42
N VAL A 128 -14.84 -13.82 2.18
CA VAL A 128 -13.82 -14.29 3.13
C VAL A 128 -13.09 -13.10 3.70
N PHE A 129 -13.39 -12.71 4.93
CA PHE A 129 -12.77 -11.60 5.59
C PHE A 129 -11.74 -12.03 6.64
N PHE A 130 -10.48 -11.64 6.43
CA PHE A 130 -9.39 -11.85 7.38
C PHE A 130 -9.25 -10.64 8.30
N ASP A 131 -9.92 -10.68 9.46
CA ASP A 131 -9.85 -9.62 10.46
C ASP A 131 -8.65 -9.81 11.40
N GLN A 132 -7.68 -8.91 11.34
CA GLN A 132 -6.45 -8.94 12.15
C GLN A 132 -6.59 -8.26 13.52
N GLU A 133 -7.68 -7.54 13.79
CA GLU A 133 -7.89 -6.84 15.07
C GLU A 133 -8.26 -7.76 16.23
N SER A 134 -8.41 -9.04 16.00
CA SER A 134 -8.72 -9.98 17.06
C SER A 134 -7.54 -10.19 17.99
N LYS A 135 -7.81 -10.08 19.28
CA LYS A 135 -6.88 -10.45 20.36
C LYS A 135 -6.23 -11.80 20.05
N PRO A 136 -4.95 -12.03 20.46
CA PRO A 136 -4.15 -13.19 20.08
C PRO A 136 -4.77 -14.57 20.33
N ALA A 137 -5.86 -14.66 21.04
CA ALA A 137 -6.58 -15.90 21.33
C ALA A 137 -7.34 -16.51 20.15
N SER A 138 -7.47 -15.82 19.01
CA SER A 138 -8.14 -16.34 17.83
C SER A 138 -7.55 -15.72 16.56
N PRO A 139 -6.43 -16.25 16.04
CA PRO A 139 -5.80 -15.74 14.83
C PRO A 139 -6.66 -15.87 13.58
N LEU A 140 -7.74 -16.62 13.64
CA LEU A 140 -8.61 -16.95 12.53
C LEU A 140 -10.08 -16.76 12.89
N ASN A 141 -10.44 -15.54 13.22
CA ASN A 141 -11.80 -15.12 12.97
C ASN A 141 -11.98 -14.79 11.47
N PHE A 142 -11.19 -15.47 10.64
CA PHE A 142 -11.63 -15.57 9.29
C PHE A 142 -12.67 -16.65 9.27
N VAL A 143 -13.75 -16.30 9.09
CA VAL A 143 -14.71 -17.28 8.80
C VAL A 143 -15.18 -17.02 7.45
N VAL A 144 -14.81 -17.91 6.76
CA VAL A 144 -15.58 -18.52 5.71
C VAL A 144 -16.83 -19.15 6.29
N ARG A 145 -17.74 -18.36 6.82
CA ARG A 145 -18.92 -18.92 7.47
C ARG A 145 -19.92 -19.44 6.48
N SER A 146 -19.99 -18.90 5.28
CA SER A 146 -20.91 -19.34 4.24
C SER A 146 -20.38 -20.46 3.35
N ALA A 147 -19.06 -20.54 3.12
CA ALA A 147 -18.48 -21.64 2.32
C ALA A 147 -18.40 -22.95 3.06
N ILE A 148 -18.44 -22.91 4.38
CA ILE A 148 -18.32 -24.12 5.20
C ILE A 148 -19.46 -25.09 5.01
N ARG A 149 -20.62 -24.63 4.58
CA ARG A 149 -21.74 -25.55 4.32
C ARG A 149 -21.42 -26.64 3.27
N ASP A 150 -20.56 -26.28 2.29
CA ASP A 150 -20.36 -27.20 1.14
C ASP A 150 -18.95 -27.82 1.05
N LYS A 151 -17.96 -27.37 1.84
CA LYS A 151 -16.57 -27.76 1.62
C LYS A 151 -15.72 -27.94 2.90
N ALA A 152 -16.28 -28.55 3.91
CA ALA A 152 -15.64 -28.74 5.22
C ALA A 152 -14.34 -29.61 5.19
N ALA A 153 -14.08 -30.45 4.18
CA ALA A 153 -12.89 -31.33 4.11
C ALA A 153 -11.60 -30.56 3.75
N GLU A 154 -11.68 -29.56 2.90
CA GLU A 154 -10.51 -28.75 2.47
C GLU A 154 -9.91 -27.93 3.62
N ILE A 155 -10.73 -27.58 4.61
CA ILE A 155 -10.30 -26.82 5.79
C ILE A 155 -9.48 -27.71 6.74
N LYS A 156 -9.70 -29.00 6.75
CA LYS A 156 -9.03 -29.92 7.67
C LYS A 156 -7.53 -30.06 7.39
N GLU A 157 -7.11 -30.11 6.13
CA GLU A 157 -5.67 -30.20 5.81
C GLU A 157 -4.94 -28.89 6.05
N ILE A 158 -5.57 -27.74 5.77
CA ILE A 158 -5.01 -26.45 6.23
C ILE A 158 -4.94 -26.46 7.76
N GLN A 159 -5.95 -26.99 8.42
CA GLN A 159 -5.99 -27.11 9.86
C GLN A 159 -4.88 -27.98 10.39
N ASP A 160 -4.76 -29.21 9.89
CA ASP A 160 -3.76 -30.17 10.35
C ASP A 160 -2.33 -29.64 10.08
N TYR A 161 -2.12 -28.96 8.95
CA TYR A 161 -0.86 -28.30 8.62
C TYR A 161 -0.56 -27.09 9.52
N LEU A 162 -1.56 -26.26 9.81
CA LEU A 162 -1.41 -25.08 10.66
C LEU A 162 -1.38 -25.46 12.16
N ASP A 163 -2.10 -26.50 12.58
CA ASP A 163 -2.09 -27.00 13.96
C ASP A 163 -0.75 -27.61 14.36
N ASP A 164 -0.14 -28.35 13.46
CA ASP A 164 1.21 -28.91 13.65
C ASP A 164 2.27 -27.79 13.79
N ARG A 165 1.99 -26.61 13.26
CA ARG A 165 2.92 -25.46 13.18
C ARG A 165 2.61 -24.30 14.11
N LEU A 166 1.35 -24.06 14.44
CA LEU A 166 0.88 -22.86 15.12
C LEU A 166 0.29 -23.14 16.51
N GLY A 167 0.16 -24.40 16.87
CA GLY A 167 -0.39 -24.83 18.14
C GLY A 167 -1.93 -24.74 18.21
N ARG A 168 -2.49 -25.33 19.25
CA ARG A 168 -3.90 -25.69 19.49
C ARG A 168 -5.00 -24.63 19.26
N SER A 169 -4.65 -23.38 19.05
CA SER A 169 -5.64 -22.30 18.92
C SER A 169 -6.48 -22.35 17.65
N LEU A 170 -5.97 -23.00 16.59
CA LEU A 170 -6.67 -23.17 15.34
C LEU A 170 -7.65 -24.33 15.41
N SER A 171 -7.24 -25.45 16.04
CA SER A 171 -8.05 -26.63 16.29
C SER A 171 -9.31 -26.31 17.08
N GLN A 172 -9.21 -25.43 18.08
CA GLN A 172 -10.36 -25.00 18.87
C GLN A 172 -11.36 -24.17 18.06
N LEU A 173 -10.86 -23.34 17.13
CA LEU A 173 -11.74 -22.50 16.31
C LEU A 173 -12.55 -23.36 15.32
N LEU A 174 -11.93 -24.38 14.75
CA LEU A 174 -12.54 -25.26 13.78
C LEU A 174 -13.33 -26.39 14.44
N ALA A 175 -13.04 -26.78 15.70
CA ALA A 175 -13.87 -27.68 16.48
C ALA A 175 -15.27 -27.10 16.72
N ASN A 176 -15.39 -25.78 16.92
CA ASN A 176 -16.70 -25.10 17.03
C ASN A 176 -17.53 -25.18 15.72
N TYR A 177 -16.91 -25.57 14.61
CA TYR A 177 -17.60 -25.80 13.33
C TYR A 177 -18.02 -27.24 13.08
N ARG A 178 -17.36 -28.23 13.72
CA ARG A 178 -17.77 -29.63 13.66
C ARG A 178 -19.15 -29.88 14.29
N ASP A 179 -19.53 -29.03 15.24
CA ASP A 179 -20.86 -29.10 15.88
C ASP A 179 -22.00 -28.68 14.92
N LEU A 180 -21.71 -28.24 13.70
CA LEU A 180 -22.69 -27.89 12.67
C LEU A 180 -22.99 -29.04 11.69
N GLY A 181 -22.36 -30.22 11.85
CA GLY A 181 -22.82 -31.48 11.28
C GLY A 181 -22.48 -31.81 9.83
N GLU A 182 -21.43 -31.22 9.23
CA GLU A 182 -21.03 -31.45 7.83
C GLU A 182 -19.58 -31.93 7.64
N PRO A 183 -19.25 -32.71 6.58
CA PRO A 183 -17.93 -33.31 6.38
C PRO A 183 -16.87 -32.30 5.85
N ALA A 184 -15.65 -32.45 6.31
CA ALA A 184 -14.53 -31.56 6.08
C ALA A 184 -13.78 -31.80 4.74
N PRO A 185 -13.39 -30.78 3.94
CA PRO A 185 -12.70 -30.86 2.66
C PRO A 185 -11.17 -31.10 2.75
N GLN A 186 -10.55 -31.75 1.75
CA GLN A 186 -9.11 -32.07 1.71
C GLN A 186 -8.31 -31.06 0.88
N PHE A 187 -7.25 -30.47 1.48
CA PHE A 187 -6.25 -29.62 0.81
C PHE A 187 -4.93 -30.36 0.68
N VAL A 188 -4.38 -30.40 -0.51
CA VAL A 188 -3.05 -30.95 -0.75
C VAL A 188 -2.09 -29.79 -1.02
N PHE A 189 -1.22 -29.45 -0.06
CA PHE A 189 -0.08 -28.60 -0.29
C PHE A 189 0.97 -29.37 -1.09
N GLN A 190 0.91 -29.27 -2.41
CA GLN A 190 1.86 -29.99 -3.29
C GLN A 190 3.16 -29.21 -3.51
N ASP A 191 3.32 -28.01 -2.96
CA ASP A 191 4.55 -27.22 -3.11
C ASP A 191 5.49 -27.39 -1.91
N PRO A 192 6.56 -28.21 -2.04
CA PRO A 192 7.57 -28.37 -0.99
C PRO A 192 8.32 -27.06 -0.68
N ASN A 193 8.40 -26.10 -1.61
CA ASN A 193 9.05 -24.82 -1.40
C ASN A 193 8.25 -23.93 -0.45
N LEU A 194 6.92 -23.98 -0.50
CA LEU A 194 6.06 -23.23 0.42
C LEU A 194 6.23 -23.74 1.87
N ALA A 195 6.25 -25.06 2.05
CA ALA A 195 6.47 -25.69 3.35
C ALA A 195 7.87 -25.33 3.92
N GLU A 196 8.89 -25.32 3.09
CA GLU A 196 10.25 -24.95 3.49
C GLU A 196 10.38 -23.45 3.81
N LEU A 197 9.75 -22.58 3.02
CA LEU A 197 9.70 -21.15 3.24
C LEU A 197 9.03 -20.78 4.57
N ILE A 198 7.95 -21.46 4.91
CA ILE A 198 7.26 -21.29 6.19
C ILE A 198 8.14 -21.80 7.33
N LYS A 199 8.81 -22.95 7.18
CA LYS A 199 9.76 -23.51 8.15
C LYS A 199 10.96 -22.61 8.46
N GLN A 200 11.59 -22.05 7.44
CA GLN A 200 12.77 -21.19 7.62
C GLN A 200 12.42 -19.92 8.40
N ARG A 201 11.22 -19.39 8.23
CA ARG A 201 10.74 -18.14 8.87
C ARG A 201 10.19 -18.32 10.28
N GLU A 202 9.77 -19.52 10.66
CA GLU A 202 9.40 -19.85 12.05
C GLU A 202 10.60 -19.77 13.03
N LYS A 203 11.82 -19.91 12.53
CA LYS A 203 13.06 -19.79 13.34
C LYS A 203 13.38 -18.36 13.79
N VAL A 204 12.82 -17.37 13.10
CA VAL A 204 12.94 -15.95 13.49
C VAL A 204 11.72 -15.61 14.34
N GLY A 205 11.85 -15.59 15.64
CA GLY A 205 10.79 -15.45 16.67
C GLY A 205 9.77 -14.32 16.45
N VAL A 206 8.90 -14.47 15.47
CA VAL A 206 7.86 -13.50 15.09
C VAL A 206 6.62 -13.75 15.92
N THR A 207 6.17 -12.72 16.64
CA THR A 207 5.00 -12.75 17.51
C THR A 207 3.91 -11.79 16.99
N GLY A 208 2.64 -12.03 17.34
CA GLY A 208 1.55 -11.09 17.12
C GLY A 208 1.03 -11.01 15.67
N THR A 209 0.80 -9.80 15.17
CA THR A 209 0.18 -9.49 13.87
C THR A 209 0.94 -10.04 12.68
N ALA A 210 2.28 -10.05 12.72
CA ALA A 210 3.13 -10.61 11.66
C ALA A 210 2.88 -12.13 11.47
N LYS A 211 2.56 -12.86 12.55
CA LYS A 211 2.20 -14.28 12.47
C LYS A 211 0.88 -14.48 11.72
N VAL A 212 -0.12 -13.63 12.00
CA VAL A 212 -1.42 -13.68 11.31
C VAL A 212 -1.28 -13.36 9.83
N SER A 213 -0.49 -12.35 9.48
CA SER A 213 -0.24 -11.96 8.08
C SER A 213 0.42 -13.08 7.27
N ARG A 214 1.36 -13.81 7.87
CA ARG A 214 1.97 -14.98 7.21
C ARG A 214 1.02 -16.15 7.02
N ILE A 215 0.08 -16.35 7.94
CA ILE A 215 -0.97 -17.37 7.79
C ILE A 215 -1.87 -17.00 6.60
N ILE A 216 -2.28 -15.74 6.50
CA ILE A 216 -3.06 -15.21 5.38
C ILE A 216 -2.30 -15.42 4.07
N LEU A 217 -1.02 -15.07 4.04
CA LEU A 217 -0.15 -15.27 2.89
C LEU A 217 -0.09 -16.76 2.48
N ALA A 218 0.15 -17.67 3.42
CA ALA A 218 0.21 -19.09 3.15
C ALA A 218 -1.11 -19.63 2.58
N PHE A 219 -2.24 -19.19 3.15
CA PHE A 219 -3.56 -19.55 2.64
C PHE A 219 -3.78 -19.04 1.21
N LEU A 220 -3.48 -17.75 0.93
CA LEU A 220 -3.69 -17.15 -0.39
C LEU A 220 -2.75 -17.78 -1.44
N LEU A 221 -1.52 -18.14 -1.07
CA LEU A 221 -0.61 -18.88 -1.93
C LEU A 221 -1.19 -20.25 -2.30
N ALA A 222 -1.68 -21.00 -1.32
CA ALA A 222 -2.32 -22.29 -1.56
C ALA A 222 -3.55 -22.16 -2.48
N GLN A 223 -4.42 -21.17 -2.24
CA GLN A 223 -5.57 -20.88 -3.11
C GLN A 223 -5.14 -20.44 -4.52
N SER A 224 -4.02 -19.73 -4.66
CA SER A 224 -3.52 -19.30 -5.97
C SER A 224 -3.06 -20.48 -6.84
N GLU A 225 -2.55 -21.54 -6.24
CA GLU A 225 -2.15 -22.76 -6.95
C GLU A 225 -3.33 -23.72 -7.19
N ASN A 226 -4.11 -24.02 -6.15
CA ASN A 226 -5.15 -25.04 -6.15
C ASN A 226 -6.53 -24.44 -5.87
N ALA A 227 -6.95 -23.41 -6.61
CA ALA A 227 -8.22 -22.73 -6.36
C ALA A 227 -9.43 -23.66 -6.51
N SER A 228 -9.83 -24.25 -5.41
CA SER A 228 -11.00 -25.14 -5.32
C SER A 228 -12.30 -24.38 -5.03
N ILE A 229 -12.20 -23.16 -4.49
CA ILE A 229 -13.37 -22.35 -4.14
C ILE A 229 -13.68 -21.41 -5.31
N ASP A 230 -14.84 -21.61 -5.93
CA ASP A 230 -15.34 -20.72 -6.96
C ASP A 230 -16.16 -19.56 -6.36
N ASN A 231 -16.30 -18.47 -7.12
CA ASN A 231 -17.15 -17.35 -6.77
C ASN A 231 -16.85 -16.76 -5.37
N VAL A 232 -15.61 -16.32 -5.15
CA VAL A 232 -15.14 -15.86 -3.83
C VAL A 232 -14.56 -14.44 -3.91
N VAL A 233 -14.79 -13.67 -2.85
CA VAL A 233 -14.17 -12.37 -2.58
C VAL A 233 -13.31 -12.52 -1.32
N TYR A 234 -11.99 -12.37 -1.47
CA TYR A 234 -11.06 -12.30 -0.34
C TYR A 234 -10.87 -10.86 0.09
N ALA A 235 -11.02 -10.59 1.38
CA ALA A 235 -10.85 -9.26 1.94
C ALA A 235 -9.93 -9.27 3.17
N PHE A 236 -8.91 -8.41 3.19
CA PHE A 236 -7.93 -8.36 4.29
C PHE A 236 -7.13 -7.06 4.33
N GLU A 237 -6.39 -6.88 5.42
CA GLU A 237 -5.36 -5.87 5.58
C GLU A 237 -3.99 -6.55 5.56
N ALA A 238 -3.08 -6.09 4.70
CA ALA A 238 -1.71 -6.60 4.63
C ALA A 238 -0.83 -5.82 5.62
N ASN A 239 -0.56 -6.41 6.79
CA ASN A 239 0.27 -5.84 7.85
C ASN A 239 1.52 -6.68 8.07
N ASP A 240 2.60 -6.07 8.52
CA ASP A 240 3.79 -6.70 9.10
C ASP A 240 4.37 -7.86 8.22
N LEU A 241 4.40 -7.67 6.91
CA LEU A 241 5.04 -8.55 5.95
C LEU A 241 6.41 -7.99 5.57
N SER A 242 7.38 -8.87 5.32
CA SER A 242 8.65 -8.49 4.70
C SER A 242 8.43 -8.20 3.20
N GLU A 243 9.33 -7.46 2.56
CA GLU A 243 9.23 -7.17 1.10
C GLU A 243 9.19 -8.44 0.24
N GLU A 244 9.90 -9.51 0.67
CA GLU A 244 9.80 -10.80 -0.01
C GLU A 244 8.42 -11.43 0.16
N ASP A 245 7.82 -11.36 1.37
CA ASP A 245 6.45 -11.85 1.62
C ASP A 245 5.43 -11.04 0.84
N GLU A 246 5.60 -9.72 0.73
CA GLU A 246 4.75 -8.86 -0.09
C GLU A 246 4.85 -9.19 -1.58
N SER A 247 6.06 -9.51 -2.06
CA SER A 247 6.27 -9.95 -3.44
C SER A 247 5.57 -11.27 -3.74
N LEU A 248 5.63 -12.23 -2.81
CA LEU A 248 4.91 -13.50 -2.90
C LEU A 248 3.39 -13.28 -2.83
N LEU A 249 2.94 -12.40 -1.93
CA LEU A 249 1.53 -12.05 -1.80
C LEU A 249 1.00 -11.44 -3.11
N ALA A 250 1.69 -10.46 -3.68
CA ALA A 250 1.28 -9.83 -4.92
C ALA A 250 1.14 -10.84 -6.06
N GLN A 251 2.10 -11.77 -6.21
CA GLN A 251 2.02 -12.84 -7.20
C GLN A 251 0.80 -13.75 -6.97
N ALA A 252 0.55 -14.14 -5.72
CA ALA A 252 -0.61 -14.95 -5.38
C ALA A 252 -1.93 -14.24 -5.72
N LEU A 253 -2.04 -12.94 -5.40
CA LEU A 253 -3.23 -12.14 -5.68
C LEU A 253 -3.49 -12.02 -7.19
N LEU A 254 -2.45 -11.78 -7.99
CA LEU A 254 -2.57 -11.72 -9.45
C LEU A 254 -3.01 -13.06 -10.05
N LYS A 255 -2.47 -14.19 -9.54
CA LYS A 255 -2.91 -15.53 -9.95
C LYS A 255 -4.38 -15.81 -9.56
N LEU A 256 -4.81 -15.38 -8.36
CA LEU A 256 -6.21 -15.53 -7.93
C LEU A 256 -7.15 -14.75 -8.86
N VAL A 257 -6.80 -13.51 -9.20
CA VAL A 257 -7.59 -12.69 -10.13
C VAL A 257 -7.65 -13.32 -11.52
N ALA A 258 -6.54 -13.84 -12.02
CA ALA A 258 -6.51 -14.59 -13.29
C ALA A 258 -7.42 -15.82 -13.29
N LYS A 259 -7.70 -16.39 -12.12
CA LYS A 259 -8.67 -17.48 -11.89
C LYS A 259 -10.08 -16.99 -11.53
N ASN A 260 -10.43 -15.76 -11.89
CA ASN A 260 -11.73 -15.11 -11.64
C ASN A 260 -12.11 -15.02 -10.14
N LYS A 261 -11.13 -14.98 -9.24
CA LYS A 261 -11.37 -14.66 -7.83
C LYS A 261 -11.29 -13.14 -7.66
N GLN A 262 -12.02 -12.60 -6.71
CA GLN A 262 -11.98 -11.17 -6.42
C GLN A 262 -11.22 -10.91 -5.11
N VAL A 263 -10.44 -9.84 -5.08
CA VAL A 263 -9.64 -9.46 -3.91
C VAL A 263 -9.88 -8.00 -3.56
N ILE A 264 -10.12 -7.72 -2.29
CA ILE A 264 -10.20 -6.38 -1.72
C ILE A 264 -9.19 -6.30 -0.57
N LEU A 265 -8.16 -5.47 -0.71
CA LEU A 265 -7.13 -5.37 0.33
C LEU A 265 -6.84 -3.94 0.74
N ILE A 266 -6.30 -3.81 1.95
CA ILE A 266 -5.73 -2.58 2.48
C ILE A 266 -4.21 -2.79 2.57
N PRO A 267 -3.42 -2.35 1.58
CA PRO A 267 -1.97 -2.42 1.66
C PRO A 267 -1.45 -1.41 2.70
N ARG A 268 -0.34 -1.74 3.37
CA ARG A 268 0.28 -0.87 4.39
C ARG A 268 1.60 -0.28 3.94
N THR A 269 2.24 -0.88 2.96
CA THR A 269 3.56 -0.48 2.50
C THR A 269 3.52 0.04 1.06
N PRO A 270 4.40 0.98 0.73
CA PRO A 270 4.61 1.40 -0.64
C PRO A 270 5.06 0.25 -1.55
N HIS A 271 5.86 -0.67 -1.03
CA HIS A 271 6.39 -1.81 -1.79
C HIS A 271 5.26 -2.70 -2.31
N LEU A 272 4.36 -3.16 -1.41
CA LEU A 272 3.22 -3.98 -1.83
C LEU A 272 2.33 -3.24 -2.84
N MET A 273 2.06 -1.95 -2.60
CA MET A 273 1.29 -1.14 -3.53
C MET A 273 1.89 -1.11 -4.93
N GLY A 274 3.22 -0.98 -5.01
CA GLY A 274 3.95 -0.95 -6.26
C GLY A 274 3.88 -2.23 -7.08
N LEU A 275 3.50 -3.32 -6.46
CA LEU A 275 3.36 -4.63 -7.11
C LEU A 275 1.94 -4.90 -7.63
N LEU A 276 0.96 -4.03 -7.30
CA LEU A 276 -0.45 -4.25 -7.61
C LEU A 276 -0.94 -3.37 -8.78
N PRO A 277 -2.00 -3.79 -9.51
CA PRO A 277 -2.54 -3.03 -10.63
C PRO A 277 -3.13 -1.68 -10.21
N LEU A 278 -2.87 -0.65 -11.00
CA LEU A 278 -3.34 0.72 -10.73
C LEU A 278 -4.88 0.85 -10.83
N GLU A 279 -5.49 0.11 -11.77
CA GLU A 279 -6.93 0.18 -12.06
C GLU A 279 -7.81 -0.15 -10.84
N GLY A 280 -7.25 -0.93 -9.91
CA GLY A 280 -7.92 -1.32 -8.66
C GLY A 280 -7.69 -0.37 -7.50
N ILE A 281 -6.86 0.65 -7.64
CA ILE A 281 -6.57 1.58 -6.52
C ILE A 281 -7.78 2.49 -6.29
N LYS A 282 -8.21 2.55 -5.02
CA LYS A 282 -9.28 3.41 -4.55
C LYS A 282 -8.79 4.19 -3.34
N ILE A 283 -8.77 5.51 -3.45
CA ILE A 283 -8.27 6.39 -2.39
C ILE A 283 -9.42 7.08 -1.69
N ILE A 284 -9.45 6.91 -0.37
CA ILE A 284 -10.47 7.49 0.49
C ILE A 284 -9.84 8.63 1.28
N LYS A 285 -10.45 9.80 1.22
CA LYS A 285 -10.04 11.00 1.95
C LYS A 285 -11.17 11.54 2.81
N LYS A 286 -10.82 12.18 3.92
CA LYS A 286 -11.78 12.87 4.77
C LYS A 286 -11.80 14.35 4.38
N VAL A 287 -12.90 14.79 3.74
CA VAL A 287 -13.11 16.18 3.32
C VAL A 287 -14.30 16.76 4.09
N ALA A 288 -14.11 17.89 4.76
CA ALA A 288 -15.14 18.50 5.61
C ALA A 288 -15.83 17.52 6.58
N GLY A 289 -15.06 16.60 7.14
CA GLY A 289 -15.54 15.60 8.10
C GLY A 289 -16.33 14.43 7.50
N GLN A 290 -16.35 14.30 6.16
CA GLN A 290 -16.98 13.17 5.45
C GLN A 290 -15.95 12.42 4.62
N GLN A 291 -16.12 11.11 4.54
CA GLN A 291 -15.30 10.27 3.67
C GLN A 291 -15.77 10.40 2.23
N GLN A 292 -14.82 10.66 1.34
CA GLN A 292 -15.04 10.78 -0.10
C GLN A 292 -14.02 9.93 -0.85
N LEU A 293 -14.43 9.42 -1.99
CA LEU A 293 -13.55 8.75 -2.94
C LEU A 293 -12.91 9.82 -3.83
N LEU A 294 -11.60 9.76 -3.99
CA LEU A 294 -10.91 10.64 -4.92
C LEU A 294 -11.17 10.21 -6.36
N SER A 295 -11.24 11.20 -7.26
CA SER A 295 -11.30 10.97 -8.70
C SER A 295 -9.95 10.44 -9.23
N ASP A 296 -9.98 9.74 -10.36
CA ASP A 296 -8.78 9.17 -10.97
C ASP A 296 -7.71 10.24 -11.28
N SER A 297 -8.11 11.48 -11.58
CA SER A 297 -7.19 12.61 -11.80
C SER A 297 -6.48 13.10 -10.52
N GLN A 298 -7.04 12.83 -9.35
CA GLN A 298 -6.45 13.20 -8.05
C GLN A 298 -5.61 12.09 -7.43
N ILE A 299 -5.70 10.87 -7.99
CA ILE A 299 -5.04 9.67 -7.43
C ILE A 299 -3.52 9.88 -7.36
N LEU A 300 -2.92 10.50 -8.38
CA LEU A 300 -1.47 10.68 -8.45
C LEU A 300 -0.94 11.55 -7.30
N ALA A 301 -1.56 12.70 -7.08
CA ALA A 301 -1.20 13.61 -6.00
C ALA A 301 -1.39 12.96 -4.62
N GLU A 302 -2.42 12.15 -4.48
CA GLU A 302 -2.77 11.53 -3.21
C GLU A 302 -2.01 10.23 -2.96
N VAL A 303 -1.65 9.44 -3.98
CA VAL A 303 -0.69 8.33 -3.83
C VAL A 303 0.61 8.88 -3.28
N SER A 304 1.11 9.98 -3.81
CA SER A 304 2.28 10.67 -3.28
C SER A 304 2.09 11.04 -1.80
N SER A 305 0.98 11.68 -1.44
CA SER A 305 0.66 12.09 -0.06
C SER A 305 0.47 10.89 0.89
N SER A 306 -0.24 9.85 0.46
CA SER A 306 -0.54 8.65 1.27
C SER A 306 0.68 7.78 1.54
N LEU A 307 1.72 7.93 0.71
CA LEU A 307 3.03 7.32 0.88
C LEU A 307 3.96 8.16 1.76
N GLY A 308 3.45 9.22 2.40
CA GLY A 308 4.24 10.20 3.14
C GLY A 308 4.94 11.22 2.25
N LEU A 309 4.59 11.26 0.98
CA LEU A 309 5.12 12.16 -0.02
C LEU A 309 4.20 13.39 -0.04
N ALA A 310 4.60 14.47 0.58
CA ALA A 310 3.85 15.73 0.53
C ALA A 310 3.81 16.23 -0.92
N ALA A 311 2.74 15.91 -1.64
CA ALA A 311 2.47 16.53 -2.94
C ALA A 311 2.12 18.00 -2.70
N ASP A 312 3.13 18.85 -2.86
CA ASP A 312 2.92 20.29 -2.89
C ASP A 312 2.03 20.60 -4.12
N GLN A 313 0.99 21.43 -3.94
CA GLN A 313 0.11 21.88 -5.02
C GLN A 313 0.87 22.61 -6.16
N ARG A 314 2.15 22.91 -5.96
CA ARG A 314 3.07 23.48 -6.95
C ARG A 314 3.41 22.52 -8.10
N ALA A 315 3.29 21.19 -7.90
CA ALA A 315 3.51 20.21 -8.98
C ALA A 315 2.59 20.39 -10.20
N VAL A 316 1.41 20.99 -10.01
CA VAL A 316 0.43 21.25 -11.09
C VAL A 316 0.89 22.31 -12.09
N LYS A 317 1.93 23.07 -11.77
CA LYS A 317 2.49 24.15 -12.63
C LYS A 317 3.98 23.94 -12.98
N SER A 318 4.52 22.76 -12.69
CA SER A 318 5.92 22.48 -12.99
C SER A 318 6.13 22.29 -14.49
N ARG A 319 7.30 22.66 -14.98
CA ARG A 319 7.75 22.39 -16.35
C ARG A 319 8.52 21.09 -16.46
N CYS A 320 9.07 20.62 -15.34
CA CYS A 320 9.86 19.39 -15.23
C CYS A 320 9.80 18.87 -13.78
N VAL A 321 9.97 17.57 -13.59
CA VAL A 321 9.97 16.91 -12.27
C VAL A 321 11.29 16.21 -12.03
N LEU A 322 11.93 16.45 -10.89
CA LEU A 322 13.07 15.66 -10.39
C LEU A 322 12.58 14.76 -9.24
N LEU A 323 12.63 13.46 -9.45
CA LEU A 323 12.28 12.47 -8.43
C LEU A 323 13.52 12.14 -7.60
N VAL A 324 13.35 12.18 -6.27
CA VAL A 324 14.40 11.89 -5.28
C VAL A 324 13.86 10.95 -4.20
N GLU A 325 14.72 10.32 -3.39
CA GLU A 325 14.25 9.32 -2.43
C GLU A 325 13.45 9.91 -1.28
N GLY A 326 13.94 10.97 -0.65
CA GLY A 326 13.34 11.52 0.56
C GLY A 326 13.41 13.02 0.69
N GLN A 327 12.97 13.53 1.85
CA GLN A 327 12.95 14.97 2.14
C GLN A 327 14.34 15.57 2.33
N GLU A 328 15.32 14.79 2.78
CA GLU A 328 16.71 15.25 2.88
C GLU A 328 17.32 15.44 1.50
N ASP A 329 16.98 14.59 0.53
CA ASP A 329 17.40 14.79 -0.87
C ASP A 329 16.81 16.03 -1.48
N VAL A 330 15.53 16.35 -1.18
CA VAL A 330 14.92 17.62 -1.63
C VAL A 330 15.73 18.80 -1.13
N ARG A 331 16.12 18.79 0.15
CA ARG A 331 16.94 19.86 0.76
C ARG A 331 18.33 19.89 0.17
N PHE A 332 18.93 18.74 -0.04
CA PHE A 332 20.25 18.57 -0.63
C PHE A 332 20.29 19.17 -2.06
N VAL A 333 19.39 18.74 -2.92
CA VAL A 333 19.31 19.26 -4.31
C VAL A 333 19.05 20.76 -4.31
N THR A 334 18.09 21.23 -3.50
CA THR A 334 17.75 22.66 -3.40
C THR A 334 18.95 23.48 -2.96
N LYS A 335 19.72 23.00 -1.96
CA LYS A 335 20.87 23.72 -1.43
C LYS A 335 22.03 23.77 -2.42
N ILE A 336 22.34 22.65 -3.09
CA ILE A 336 23.39 22.65 -4.12
C ILE A 336 23.01 23.57 -5.28
N ASN A 337 21.76 23.52 -5.75
CA ASN A 337 21.31 24.38 -6.82
C ASN A 337 21.37 25.88 -6.42
N GLN A 338 21.08 26.20 -5.16
CA GLN A 338 21.26 27.53 -4.61
C GLN A 338 22.75 27.98 -4.66
N TRP A 339 23.67 27.09 -4.25
CA TRP A 339 25.10 27.38 -4.34
C TRP A 339 25.57 27.55 -5.79
N MET A 340 25.06 26.74 -6.72
CA MET A 340 25.36 26.89 -8.15
C MET A 340 24.88 28.25 -8.69
N TYR A 341 23.73 28.74 -8.23
CA TYR A 341 23.23 30.04 -8.57
C TYR A 341 24.12 31.15 -7.99
N GLU A 342 24.52 31.06 -6.73
CA GLU A 342 25.42 32.00 -6.06
C GLU A 342 26.80 32.10 -6.75
N GLU A 343 27.32 30.95 -7.22
CA GLU A 343 28.56 30.85 -8.00
C GLU A 343 28.39 31.19 -9.50
N LYS A 344 27.19 31.58 -9.93
CA LYS A 344 26.83 31.93 -11.32
C LYS A 344 27.06 30.80 -12.33
N LEU A 345 26.96 29.56 -11.90
CA LEU A 345 26.96 28.39 -12.79
C LEU A 345 25.61 28.19 -13.50
N VAL A 346 24.54 28.71 -12.92
CA VAL A 346 23.19 28.79 -13.49
C VAL A 346 22.64 30.18 -13.33
N ASP A 347 21.72 30.59 -14.20
CA ASP A 347 21.16 31.96 -14.26
C ASP A 347 19.92 32.14 -13.35
N ALA A 348 19.26 31.04 -12.98
CA ALA A 348 18.13 31.01 -12.05
C ALA A 348 18.14 29.71 -11.28
N THR A 349 17.43 29.68 -10.15
CA THR A 349 17.26 28.45 -9.38
C THR A 349 16.26 27.48 -10.04
N PHE A 350 16.33 26.20 -9.70
CA PHE A 350 15.39 25.17 -10.18
C PHE A 350 13.94 25.55 -9.92
N ALA A 351 13.64 26.13 -8.75
CA ALA A 351 12.30 26.56 -8.41
C ALA A 351 11.81 27.71 -9.33
N GLU A 352 12.67 28.66 -9.66
CA GLU A 352 12.36 29.77 -10.59
C GLU A 352 12.19 29.26 -12.02
N LYS A 353 12.96 28.26 -12.45
CA LYS A 353 12.84 27.60 -13.77
C LYS A 353 11.64 26.64 -13.86
N GLY A 354 10.92 26.40 -12.77
CA GLY A 354 9.75 25.54 -12.75
C GLY A 354 10.07 24.04 -12.62
N LEU A 355 11.24 23.68 -12.09
CA LEU A 355 11.52 22.30 -11.68
C LEU A 355 10.83 22.01 -10.34
N PHE A 356 10.06 20.95 -10.29
CA PHE A 356 9.50 20.42 -9.05
C PHE A 356 10.31 19.22 -8.56
N ILE A 357 10.83 19.28 -7.32
CA ILE A 357 11.57 18.18 -6.71
C ILE A 357 10.57 17.36 -5.90
N LEU A 358 10.35 16.09 -6.32
CA LEU A 358 9.37 15.19 -5.75
C LEU A 358 10.05 14.06 -5.00
N PRO A 359 9.92 13.98 -3.66
CA PRO A 359 10.38 12.84 -2.89
C PRO A 359 9.45 11.65 -3.11
N VAL A 360 10.00 10.48 -3.48
CA VAL A 360 9.21 9.28 -3.81
C VAL A 360 9.12 8.25 -2.68
N GLY A 361 9.81 8.46 -1.55
CA GLY A 361 9.71 7.59 -0.37
C GLY A 361 10.61 6.35 -0.42
N GLY A 362 11.80 6.50 -0.99
CA GLY A 362 12.84 5.46 -1.07
C GLY A 362 12.79 4.61 -2.35
N CYS A 363 13.83 3.82 -2.55
CA CYS A 363 14.03 3.03 -3.78
C CYS A 363 12.91 2.02 -4.05
N GLY A 364 12.28 1.44 -3.01
CA GLY A 364 11.12 0.55 -3.13
C GLY A 364 9.91 1.23 -3.75
N SER A 365 9.70 2.51 -3.45
CA SER A 365 8.59 3.30 -4.00
C SER A 365 8.78 3.65 -5.48
N LEU A 366 10.02 3.79 -5.96
CA LEU A 366 10.32 3.96 -7.39
C LEU A 366 9.83 2.77 -8.22
N LEU A 367 9.86 1.57 -7.66
CA LEU A 367 9.28 0.40 -8.30
C LEU A 367 7.76 0.53 -8.45
N ALA A 368 7.07 1.11 -7.46
CA ALA A 368 5.65 1.44 -7.56
C ALA A 368 5.38 2.43 -8.70
N TRP A 369 6.17 3.49 -8.79
CA TRP A 369 6.10 4.46 -9.88
C TRP A 369 6.26 3.81 -11.24
N LEU A 370 7.22 2.87 -11.36
CA LEU A 370 7.45 2.12 -12.59
C LEU A 370 6.28 1.22 -12.96
N ASN A 371 5.78 0.44 -12.00
CA ASN A 371 4.74 -0.56 -12.22
C ASN A 371 3.37 0.08 -12.50
N PHE A 372 3.07 1.20 -11.86
CA PHE A 372 1.85 1.98 -12.10
C PHE A 372 1.93 2.87 -13.34
N ASP A 373 3.09 2.86 -14.02
CA ASP A 373 3.34 3.74 -15.16
C ASP A 373 3.07 5.22 -14.80
N LEU A 374 3.41 5.61 -13.58
CA LEU A 374 3.18 6.96 -13.08
C LEU A 374 4.06 7.98 -13.84
N PHE A 375 5.22 7.55 -14.32
CA PHE A 375 6.10 8.37 -15.15
C PHE A 375 5.42 8.85 -16.44
N SER A 376 4.63 7.98 -17.09
CA SER A 376 3.89 8.37 -18.30
C SER A 376 2.68 9.25 -18.01
N LYS A 377 2.23 9.28 -16.74
CA LYS A 377 1.12 10.13 -16.28
C LYS A 377 1.59 11.49 -15.73
N LEU A 378 2.88 11.65 -15.50
CA LEU A 378 3.48 12.97 -15.41
C LEU A 378 3.42 13.54 -16.82
N ASN A 379 2.52 14.48 -17.08
CA ASN A 379 2.46 15.18 -18.39
C ASN A 379 3.72 15.98 -18.67
N GLU A 380 4.64 16.02 -17.72
CA GLU A 380 5.87 16.78 -17.70
C GLU A 380 7.09 15.86 -17.84
N PRO A 381 8.17 16.31 -18.47
CA PRO A 381 9.46 15.60 -18.44
C PRO A 381 9.93 15.34 -17.02
N TRP A 382 10.66 14.25 -16.82
CA TRP A 382 11.12 13.87 -15.49
C TRP A 382 12.58 13.40 -15.47
N PHE A 383 13.22 13.58 -14.33
CA PHE A 383 14.55 13.10 -13.96
C PHE A 383 14.47 12.28 -12.67
N ILE A 384 15.47 11.46 -12.42
CA ILE A 384 15.61 10.66 -11.18
C ILE A 384 17.02 10.84 -10.64
N LEU A 385 17.13 11.19 -9.35
CA LEU A 385 18.35 11.11 -8.57
C LEU A 385 18.09 10.22 -7.36
N ILE A 386 18.86 9.12 -7.23
CA ILE A 386 18.74 8.18 -6.11
C ILE A 386 20.12 7.79 -5.59
N ASP A 387 20.14 7.29 -4.37
CA ASP A 387 21.31 6.71 -3.75
C ASP A 387 21.70 5.39 -4.42
N SER A 388 22.98 5.09 -4.48
CA SER A 388 23.46 3.83 -5.06
C SER A 388 23.49 2.68 -4.07
N ASP A 389 23.40 2.98 -2.77
CA ASP A 389 23.54 2.04 -1.63
C ASP A 389 24.82 1.20 -1.67
N LYS A 390 25.84 1.62 -2.44
CA LYS A 390 27.09 0.87 -2.59
C LYS A 390 27.74 0.62 -1.23
N GLY A 391 28.15 -0.63 -1.03
CA GLY A 391 28.72 -1.06 0.24
C GLY A 391 27.69 -1.63 1.22
N THR A 392 26.41 -1.70 0.84
CA THR A 392 25.35 -2.33 1.62
C THR A 392 24.79 -3.57 0.93
N ASP A 393 23.98 -4.36 1.66
CA ASP A 393 23.27 -5.51 1.08
C ASP A 393 22.16 -5.07 0.12
N GLU A 394 21.62 -3.85 0.31
CA GLU A 394 20.56 -3.25 -0.51
C GLU A 394 21.04 -2.82 -1.90
N ALA A 395 22.35 -2.59 -2.08
CA ALA A 395 22.92 -2.14 -3.36
C ALA A 395 22.49 -2.96 -4.59
N LYS A 396 22.35 -4.29 -4.42
CA LYS A 396 21.89 -5.18 -5.50
C LYS A 396 20.43 -4.94 -5.87
N GLN A 397 19.60 -4.57 -4.90
CA GLN A 397 18.19 -4.32 -5.10
C GLN A 397 17.98 -2.97 -5.80
N SER A 398 18.64 -1.91 -5.33
CA SER A 398 18.64 -0.58 -5.94
C SER A 398 19.07 -0.65 -7.41
N GLN A 399 20.16 -1.37 -7.70
CA GLN A 399 20.63 -1.58 -9.08
C GLN A 399 19.62 -2.33 -9.96
N ARG A 400 18.91 -3.34 -9.43
CA ARG A 400 17.85 -4.06 -10.19
C ARG A 400 16.69 -3.15 -10.50
N HIS A 401 16.27 -2.28 -9.59
CA HIS A 401 15.20 -1.31 -9.80
C HIS A 401 15.56 -0.32 -10.90
N LEU A 402 16.76 0.26 -10.83
CA LEU A 402 17.29 1.14 -11.89
C LEU A 402 17.36 0.47 -13.26
N HIS A 403 17.84 -0.78 -13.29
CA HIS A 403 17.89 -1.53 -14.53
C HIS A 403 16.48 -1.70 -15.16
N ARG A 404 15.47 -2.00 -14.36
CA ARG A 404 14.07 -2.10 -14.81
C ARG A 404 13.54 -0.77 -15.34
N ILE A 405 13.82 0.34 -14.64
CA ILE A 405 13.40 1.67 -15.09
C ILE A 405 14.06 2.02 -16.43
N ARG A 406 15.36 1.84 -16.54
CA ARG A 406 16.11 2.08 -17.78
C ARG A 406 15.66 1.20 -18.95
N ALA A 407 15.30 -0.05 -18.68
CA ALA A 407 14.78 -0.97 -19.69
C ALA A 407 13.39 -0.58 -20.20
N LYS A 408 12.52 -0.09 -19.29
CA LYS A 408 11.16 0.37 -19.66
C LYS A 408 11.18 1.70 -20.42
N TYR A 409 12.13 2.58 -20.13
CA TYR A 409 12.25 3.91 -20.73
C TYR A 409 13.62 4.09 -21.42
N PRO A 410 13.87 3.41 -22.57
CA PRO A 410 15.20 3.40 -23.19
C PRO A 410 15.67 4.78 -23.69
N GLY A 411 14.74 5.71 -23.98
CA GLY A 411 15.05 7.09 -24.34
C GLY A 411 15.43 8.01 -23.18
N MET A 412 15.26 7.56 -21.92
CA MET A 412 15.42 8.38 -20.72
C MET A 412 16.66 7.98 -19.89
N GLN A 413 17.62 7.28 -20.49
CA GLN A 413 18.78 6.76 -19.73
C GLN A 413 19.62 7.87 -19.06
N THR A 414 19.78 9.01 -19.73
CA THR A 414 20.50 10.19 -19.21
C THR A 414 19.73 10.94 -18.12
N HIS A 415 18.42 10.71 -18.02
CA HIS A 415 17.57 11.31 -16.99
C HIS A 415 17.62 10.54 -15.67
N ILE A 416 18.23 9.34 -15.64
CA ILE A 416 18.24 8.45 -14.47
C ILE A 416 19.65 8.36 -13.93
N HIS A 417 19.90 9.05 -12.81
CA HIS A 417 21.18 9.08 -12.14
C HIS A 417 21.13 8.37 -10.79
N ALA A 418 22.10 7.49 -10.56
CA ALA A 418 22.38 6.95 -9.24
C ALA A 418 23.75 7.46 -8.79
N THR A 419 23.84 7.86 -7.54
CA THR A 419 25.08 8.41 -6.96
C THR A 419 26.28 7.47 -7.14
N PHE A 420 27.47 8.02 -7.38
CA PHE A 420 28.69 7.23 -7.46
C PHE A 420 29.12 6.74 -6.08
N LYS A 421 28.87 7.54 -5.05
CA LYS A 421 29.05 7.20 -3.65
C LYS A 421 27.81 6.49 -3.09
N ARG A 422 27.89 6.03 -1.84
CA ARG A 422 26.82 5.27 -1.18
C ARG A 422 25.51 6.08 -1.13
N GLU A 423 25.55 7.25 -0.50
CA GLU A 423 24.40 8.11 -0.21
C GLU A 423 24.81 9.58 -0.43
N ILE A 424 23.83 10.49 -0.46
CA ILE A 424 24.08 11.94 -0.60
C ILE A 424 24.99 12.48 0.50
N GLU A 425 24.95 11.94 1.71
CA GLU A 425 25.79 12.36 2.83
C GLU A 425 27.28 12.14 2.57
N ASN A 426 27.66 11.18 1.73
CA ASN A 426 29.06 10.92 1.38
C ASN A 426 29.69 12.01 0.50
N TYR A 427 28.89 12.94 -0.03
CA TYR A 427 29.34 14.13 -0.79
C TYR A 427 29.59 15.33 0.09
N LEU A 428 29.20 15.25 1.37
CA LEU A 428 29.31 16.35 2.33
C LEU A 428 30.57 16.23 3.15
N VAL A 429 30.89 17.27 3.91
CA VAL A 429 32.00 17.31 4.86
C VAL A 429 31.51 17.72 6.24
N PHE A 430 32.19 17.26 7.27
CA PHE A 430 31.98 17.75 8.63
C PHE A 430 33.11 18.73 9.00
N LYS A 431 32.76 19.97 9.29
CA LYS A 431 33.69 21.01 9.70
C LYS A 431 33.72 21.19 11.22
N GLU A 432 34.91 21.12 11.79
CA GLU A 432 35.14 21.37 13.21
C GLU A 432 36.28 22.38 13.40
N GLY A 433 35.94 23.63 13.61
CA GLY A 433 36.91 24.72 13.66
C GLY A 433 37.69 24.82 12.35
N LYS A 434 39.01 24.53 12.40
CA LYS A 434 39.87 24.57 11.19
C LYS A 434 40.01 23.17 10.53
N LYS A 435 39.43 22.13 11.12
CA LYS A 435 39.52 20.75 10.60
C LYS A 435 38.29 20.46 9.74
N THR A 436 38.52 19.88 8.57
CA THR A 436 37.47 19.36 7.68
C THR A 436 37.64 17.86 7.61
N HIS A 437 36.61 17.13 7.98
CA HIS A 437 36.53 15.68 7.81
C HIS A 437 35.77 15.36 6.53
N VAL A 438 36.41 14.60 5.65
CA VAL A 438 35.84 14.09 4.40
C VAL A 438 35.50 12.61 4.60
N PHE A 439 34.27 12.24 4.32
CA PHE A 439 33.81 10.87 4.48
C PHE A 439 34.26 9.98 3.32
N ALA A 440 34.51 8.71 3.63
CA ALA A 440 34.83 7.74 2.59
C ALA A 440 33.62 7.47 1.67
N PRO A 441 33.83 7.07 0.40
CA PRO A 441 32.74 6.93 -0.58
C PRO A 441 31.62 5.98 -0.20
N TYR A 442 31.90 4.97 0.64
CA TYR A 442 30.94 3.92 1.04
C TYR A 442 30.76 3.84 2.55
N GLU A 443 31.17 4.86 3.27
CA GLU A 443 31.01 4.96 4.72
C GLU A 443 29.55 5.19 5.11
N ASP A 444 29.11 4.65 6.25
CA ASP A 444 27.84 4.99 6.85
C ASP A 444 27.96 6.32 7.60
N VAL A 445 27.77 7.41 6.87
CA VAL A 445 27.93 8.78 7.40
C VAL A 445 26.91 9.05 8.51
N LYS A 446 25.68 8.58 8.35
CA LYS A 446 24.60 8.77 9.33
C LYS A 446 24.95 8.11 10.68
N GLN A 447 25.47 6.88 10.62
CA GLN A 447 25.91 6.16 11.83
C GLN A 447 27.19 6.81 12.41
N HIS A 448 28.17 7.13 11.57
CA HIS A 448 29.41 7.78 12.00
C HIS A 448 29.11 9.09 12.77
N MET A 449 28.30 9.96 12.21
CA MET A 449 27.94 11.24 12.84
C MET A 449 27.13 11.03 14.12
N TYR A 450 26.22 10.05 14.13
CA TYR A 450 25.50 9.71 15.36
C TYR A 450 26.43 9.29 16.48
N ASP A 451 27.37 8.38 16.22
CA ASP A 451 28.33 7.86 17.21
C ASP A 451 29.27 8.95 17.70
N LEU A 452 29.78 9.80 16.77
CA LEU A 452 30.63 10.92 17.09
C LEU A 452 29.95 11.93 18.04
N MET A 453 28.68 12.26 17.75
CA MET A 453 27.92 13.20 18.58
C MET A 453 27.51 12.60 19.93
N GLN A 454 27.21 11.30 19.98
CA GLN A 454 26.96 10.59 21.24
C GLN A 454 28.21 10.61 22.16
N GLN A 455 29.40 10.41 21.64
CA GLN A 455 30.66 10.53 22.39
C GLN A 455 30.85 11.94 22.96
N ARG A 456 30.28 12.97 22.33
CA ARG A 456 30.32 14.37 22.75
C ARG A 456 29.16 14.80 23.62
N HIS A 457 28.26 13.87 23.97
CA HIS A 457 27.02 14.15 24.71
C HIS A 457 26.11 15.18 23.99
N GLN A 458 26.10 15.17 22.66
CA GLN A 458 25.28 16.03 21.82
C GLN A 458 24.17 15.22 21.14
N SER A 459 22.98 15.78 21.02
CA SER A 459 21.87 15.14 20.30
C SER A 459 22.08 15.20 18.80
N TRP A 460 21.92 14.08 18.12
CA TRP A 460 21.99 13.99 16.67
C TRP A 460 20.87 13.13 16.12
N SER A 461 20.18 13.58 15.08
CA SER A 461 19.19 12.80 14.35
C SER A 461 19.80 12.32 13.04
N LYS A 462 19.81 11.02 12.81
CA LYS A 462 20.30 10.43 11.56
C LYS A 462 19.55 10.93 10.35
N ASP A 463 18.23 11.12 10.49
CA ASP A 463 17.33 11.59 9.42
C ASP A 463 17.57 13.06 9.01
N LYS A 464 18.41 13.80 9.74
CA LYS A 464 18.76 15.20 9.47
C LYS A 464 20.24 15.41 9.25
N THR A 465 20.97 14.33 8.97
CA THR A 465 22.43 14.38 8.84
C THR A 465 22.85 15.28 7.68
N ALA A 466 22.28 15.10 6.49
CA ALA A 466 22.60 15.93 5.34
C ALA A 466 22.32 17.41 5.59
N SER A 467 21.13 17.75 6.09
CA SER A 467 20.77 19.16 6.41
C SER A 467 21.76 19.82 7.37
N LYS A 468 22.15 19.12 8.44
CA LYS A 468 23.07 19.66 9.44
C LYS A 468 24.51 19.84 8.93
N LEU A 469 24.99 18.91 8.08
CA LEU A 469 26.30 19.05 7.47
C LEU A 469 26.35 20.25 6.51
N MET A 470 25.29 20.45 5.72
CA MET A 470 25.20 21.55 4.75
C MET A 470 25.12 22.95 5.38
N GLU A 471 24.76 23.07 6.68
CA GLU A 471 24.69 24.37 7.36
C GLU A 471 26.03 25.15 7.35
N GLN A 472 27.15 24.42 7.29
CA GLN A 472 28.51 24.99 7.39
C GLN A 472 29.31 24.83 6.08
N MET A 473 28.64 24.51 4.99
CA MET A 473 29.27 24.22 3.69
C MET A 473 28.90 25.22 2.62
N ASP A 474 29.73 25.26 1.60
CA ASP A 474 29.50 25.93 0.31
C ASP A 474 29.78 24.95 -0.85
N LEU A 475 29.63 25.41 -2.10
CA LEU A 475 29.83 24.58 -3.28
C LEU A 475 31.27 24.03 -3.42
N ALA A 476 32.28 24.74 -2.89
CA ALA A 476 33.66 24.31 -2.94
C ALA A 476 33.94 23.12 -2.01
N ASP A 477 33.17 22.99 -0.95
CA ASP A 477 33.28 21.89 0.00
C ASP A 477 32.69 20.55 -0.52
N LEU A 478 31.84 20.61 -1.57
CA LEU A 478 31.14 19.44 -2.10
C LEU A 478 32.13 18.43 -2.69
N GLN A 479 32.09 17.21 -2.19
CA GLN A 479 33.02 16.13 -2.55
C GLN A 479 32.47 15.29 -3.72
N ASP A 480 32.09 15.92 -4.83
CA ASP A 480 31.49 15.30 -6.01
C ASP A 480 32.45 15.09 -7.20
N TYR A 481 33.73 15.21 -6.94
CA TYR A 481 34.77 15.02 -7.97
C TYR A 481 35.01 13.53 -8.27
N TYR A 482 35.15 13.23 -9.57
CA TYR A 482 35.60 11.95 -10.08
C TYR A 482 36.52 12.11 -11.29
N GLU A 483 37.32 11.09 -11.61
CA GLU A 483 38.19 11.09 -12.78
C GLU A 483 37.57 10.24 -13.92
N LYS A 484 37.56 10.80 -15.12
CA LYS A 484 37.13 10.11 -16.34
C LYS A 484 38.02 10.59 -17.49
N ASP A 485 38.59 9.65 -18.24
CA ASP A 485 39.44 9.91 -19.42
C ASP A 485 40.62 10.88 -19.12
N GLY A 486 41.15 10.81 -17.88
CA GLY A 486 42.25 11.68 -17.42
C GLY A 486 41.83 13.11 -17.06
N GLN A 487 40.56 13.40 -17.05
CA GLN A 487 39.99 14.69 -16.66
C GLN A 487 39.21 14.60 -15.35
N LYS A 488 39.25 15.68 -14.57
CA LYS A 488 38.49 15.80 -13.33
C LYS A 488 37.12 16.37 -13.62
N HIS A 489 36.09 15.63 -13.22
CA HIS A 489 34.68 15.96 -13.42
C HIS A 489 33.98 16.18 -12.09
N ARG A 490 32.81 16.81 -12.13
CA ARG A 490 31.92 17.02 -10.98
C ARG A 490 30.59 16.34 -11.20
N GLU A 491 30.39 15.21 -10.53
CA GLU A 491 29.24 14.32 -10.74
C GLU A 491 27.89 15.04 -10.60
N LEU A 492 27.64 15.64 -9.42
CA LEU A 492 26.33 16.21 -9.11
C LEU A 492 26.13 17.56 -9.82
N VAL A 493 27.19 18.37 -9.88
CA VAL A 493 27.12 19.67 -10.59
C VAL A 493 26.85 19.45 -12.08
N GLU A 494 27.51 18.50 -12.74
CA GLU A 494 27.29 18.18 -14.15
C GLU A 494 25.87 17.63 -14.37
N TYR A 495 25.38 16.79 -13.47
CA TYR A 495 24.01 16.28 -13.56
C TYR A 495 22.96 17.39 -13.41
N PHE A 496 23.17 18.32 -12.48
CA PHE A 496 22.25 19.44 -12.30
C PHE A 496 22.34 20.48 -13.44
N LEU A 497 23.51 20.69 -14.02
CA LEU A 497 23.64 21.49 -15.25
C LEU A 497 22.91 20.84 -16.43
N GLN A 498 22.95 19.52 -16.54
CA GLN A 498 22.18 18.79 -17.57
C GLN A 498 20.67 19.04 -17.40
N ILE A 499 20.16 18.98 -16.16
CA ILE A 499 18.74 19.27 -15.87
C ILE A 499 18.42 20.73 -16.22
N ASP A 500 19.28 21.65 -15.81
CA ASP A 500 19.14 23.10 -16.06
C ASP A 500 19.04 23.41 -17.56
N HIS A 501 19.98 22.93 -18.35
CA HIS A 501 19.97 23.08 -19.81
C HIS A 501 18.76 22.43 -20.47
N PHE A 502 18.30 21.28 -19.95
CA PHE A 502 17.11 20.62 -20.46
C PHE A 502 15.85 21.47 -20.27
N ILE A 503 15.69 22.07 -19.07
CA ILE A 503 14.54 22.94 -18.77
C ILE A 503 14.56 24.19 -19.64
N ASP A 504 15.73 24.77 -19.87
CA ASP A 504 15.88 25.93 -20.78
C ASP A 504 15.48 25.58 -22.21
N GLY A 505 15.76 24.36 -22.65
CA GLY A 505 15.35 23.86 -23.96
C GLY A 505 13.84 23.57 -24.10
N LEU A 506 13.07 23.58 -23.01
CA LEU A 506 11.60 23.46 -23.03
C LEU A 506 10.89 24.82 -23.24
N ALA A 507 11.62 25.90 -23.32
CA ALA A 507 11.10 27.28 -23.39
C ALA A 507 10.55 27.63 -24.78
#